data_686cb8e4324c46b6f7626d2386daf6c2
#
_entry.id   686cb8e4324c46b6f7626d2386daf6c2
#
_cell.length_a   1.000
_cell.length_b   1.000
_cell.length_c   1.000
_cell.angle_alpha   90.00
_cell.angle_beta   90.00
_cell.angle_gamma   90.00
#
_symmetry.space_group_name_H-M   'P 1'
#
loop_
_entity.id
_entity.type
_entity.pdbx_description
1 polymer ?
#
loop_
_entity_poly.entity_id
_entity_poly.type
_entity_poly.pdbx_seq_one_letter_code
_entity_poly.pdbx_strand_id
1 'polypeptide(L)'
;TFNLSIVEEFFNVVTSNDVKPVDGTVDLEAGRTERLKLFEESLLYTTEREFFDEHFCRYPVIRINFKEVSASSLGTFYKKLAASLHSTLDRWLRQLEGADLDTRAKASHQRVVEYHDSMELHLEKTAQHWELQESDAENIFVRLSNLLHDVYMSQYVVLFDEYDKPLKAIRGQPWEKAAAEMYTSLVNKIFKDNNDLKCGLLVGVYKLPLVDIGSGANCVHFLPLTVHGYHSGLNDDRGQPAVLHNSLVDMFAHDGTEVRLLVEAARGRYRRISYYSTEVIMTTLTKWYDGYAFGGTGGKFNPYAVAMFLRELEHGNVNFATQDYWQDTEN
;
A
#
# COMPACT_ATOMS: atom_id res chain seq x y z
N THR A 1 -1.69 -5.27 1.99
CA THR A 1 -2.76 -4.50 1.32
C THR A 1 -3.56 -3.64 2.30
N PHE A 2 -4.14 -4.20 3.37
CA PHE A 2 -4.94 -3.43 4.35
C PHE A 2 -4.11 -2.33 5.04
N ASN A 3 -2.94 -2.65 5.54
CA ASN A 3 -2.08 -1.68 6.22
C ASN A 3 -1.60 -0.55 5.29
N LEU A 4 -1.34 -0.87 4.01
CA LEU A 4 -1.03 0.16 3.03
C LEU A 4 -2.21 1.11 2.80
N SER A 5 -3.46 0.63 2.91
CA SER A 5 -4.63 1.50 2.81
C SER A 5 -4.73 2.46 4.00
N ILE A 6 -4.38 2.03 5.21
CA ILE A 6 -4.31 2.92 6.38
C ILE A 6 -3.23 3.99 6.18
N VAL A 7 -2.05 3.60 5.71
CA VAL A 7 -0.96 4.54 5.40
C VAL A 7 -1.37 5.52 4.30
N GLU A 8 -2.05 5.04 3.25
CA GLU A 8 -2.61 5.87 2.20
C GLU A 8 -3.62 6.87 2.77
N GLU A 9 -4.60 6.43 3.57
CA GLU A 9 -5.59 7.32 4.19
C GLU A 9 -4.95 8.36 5.12
N PHE A 10 -3.86 8.03 5.79
CA PHE A 10 -3.16 8.97 6.65
C PHE A 10 -2.46 10.08 5.87
N PHE A 11 -1.68 9.73 4.87
CA PHE A 11 -0.84 10.69 4.15
C PHE A 11 -1.57 11.41 3.03
N ASN A 12 -2.52 10.73 2.34
CA ASN A 12 -3.05 11.21 1.08
C ASN A 12 -3.87 12.49 1.26
N VAL A 13 -3.61 13.45 0.38
CA VAL A 13 -4.42 14.66 0.27
C VAL A 13 -5.90 14.31 0.06
N VAL A 14 -6.77 15.15 0.55
CA VAL A 14 -8.22 15.03 0.29
C VAL A 14 -8.51 15.65 -1.07
N THR A 15 -9.22 14.92 -1.91
CA THR A 15 -9.62 15.37 -3.26
C THR A 15 -11.13 15.62 -3.33
N SER A 16 -11.59 16.23 -4.41
CA SER A 16 -13.03 16.44 -4.65
C SER A 16 -13.84 15.14 -4.68
N ASN A 17 -13.21 14.03 -5.05
CA ASN A 17 -13.87 12.72 -5.09
C ASN A 17 -14.02 12.06 -3.71
N ASP A 18 -13.27 12.51 -2.72
CA ASP A 18 -13.37 12.04 -1.33
C ASP A 18 -14.56 12.69 -0.59
N VAL A 19 -15.16 13.73 -1.16
CA VAL A 19 -16.19 14.55 -0.50
C VAL A 19 -17.48 14.54 -1.30
N LYS A 20 -18.60 14.28 -0.63
CA LYS A 20 -19.92 14.45 -1.26
C LYS A 20 -20.24 15.93 -1.35
N PRO A 21 -20.51 16.46 -2.55
CA PRO A 21 -20.92 17.86 -2.70
C PRO A 21 -22.20 18.14 -1.90
N VAL A 22 -22.23 19.27 -1.19
CA VAL A 22 -23.43 19.82 -0.56
C VAL A 22 -23.82 21.07 -1.34
N ASP A 23 -25.01 21.10 -1.90
CA ASP A 23 -25.50 22.19 -2.77
C ASP A 23 -24.56 22.54 -3.94
N GLY A 24 -23.88 21.51 -4.48
CA GLY A 24 -22.92 21.67 -5.58
C GLY A 24 -21.54 22.19 -5.16
N THR A 25 -21.31 22.38 -3.87
CA THR A 25 -20.02 22.83 -3.33
C THR A 25 -19.26 21.67 -2.71
N VAL A 26 -17.97 21.55 -3.03
CA VAL A 26 -17.04 20.57 -2.44
C VAL A 26 -16.26 21.27 -1.31
N ASP A 27 -16.44 20.77 -0.09
CA ASP A 27 -15.71 21.22 1.10
C ASP A 27 -14.62 20.21 1.48
N LEU A 28 -13.38 20.47 1.07
CA LEU A 28 -12.24 19.61 1.34
C LEU A 28 -11.90 19.49 2.84
N GLU A 29 -12.19 20.53 3.64
CA GLU A 29 -11.97 20.51 5.08
C GLU A 29 -12.99 19.59 5.77
N ALA A 30 -14.22 19.54 5.27
CA ALA A 30 -15.20 18.53 5.73
C ALA A 30 -14.72 17.11 5.43
N GLY A 31 -14.14 16.87 4.25
CA GLY A 31 -13.53 15.58 3.89
C GLY A 31 -12.36 15.21 4.81
N ARG A 32 -11.51 16.17 5.12
CA ARG A 32 -10.41 15.98 6.07
C ARG A 32 -10.92 15.63 7.47
N THR A 33 -11.98 16.31 7.90
CA THR A 33 -12.62 16.05 9.21
C THR A 33 -13.24 14.65 9.26
N GLU A 34 -13.89 14.18 8.19
CA GLU A 34 -14.42 12.81 8.13
C GLU A 34 -13.29 11.78 8.17
N ARG A 35 -12.19 12.02 7.45
CA ARG A 35 -11.02 11.12 7.48
C ARG A 35 -10.36 11.12 8.86
N LEU A 36 -10.31 12.25 9.56
CA LEU A 36 -9.76 12.34 10.92
C LEU A 36 -10.45 11.37 11.88
N LYS A 37 -11.77 11.18 11.78
CA LYS A 37 -12.52 10.24 12.64
C LYS A 37 -12.00 8.80 12.58
N LEU A 38 -11.32 8.40 11.51
CA LEU A 38 -10.70 7.09 11.39
C LEU A 38 -9.47 6.93 12.30
N PHE A 39 -8.89 8.05 12.73
CA PHE A 39 -7.62 8.07 13.45
C PHE A 39 -7.71 8.62 14.89
N GLU A 40 -8.83 9.24 15.30
CA GLU A 40 -8.97 9.90 16.60
C GLU A 40 -8.71 8.98 17.81
N GLU A 41 -8.97 7.68 17.66
CA GLU A 41 -8.72 6.67 18.71
C GLU A 41 -7.37 5.95 18.50
N SER A 42 -6.60 6.27 17.46
CA SER A 42 -5.33 5.61 17.19
C SER A 42 -4.23 6.06 18.15
N LEU A 43 -3.27 5.17 18.42
CA LEU A 43 -2.08 5.53 19.18
C LEU A 43 -1.31 6.67 18.51
N LEU A 44 -1.23 6.68 17.17
CA LEU A 44 -0.58 7.74 16.42
C LEU A 44 -1.17 9.12 16.73
N TYR A 45 -2.50 9.23 16.80
CA TYR A 45 -3.19 10.48 17.13
C TYR A 45 -3.01 10.88 18.60
N THR A 46 -2.99 9.91 19.51
CA THR A 46 -2.98 10.16 20.94
C THR A 46 -1.58 10.32 21.53
N THR A 47 -0.56 9.66 20.97
CA THR A 47 0.81 9.66 21.51
C THR A 47 1.81 10.44 20.65
N GLU A 48 1.59 10.54 19.32
CA GLU A 48 2.49 11.18 18.37
C GLU A 48 1.82 12.38 17.70
N ARG A 49 1.21 13.25 18.49
CA ARG A 49 0.35 14.33 18.02
C ARG A 49 1.07 15.32 17.11
N GLU A 50 2.30 15.66 17.39
CA GLU A 50 3.10 16.59 16.57
C GLU A 50 3.33 16.00 15.18
N PHE A 51 3.74 14.73 15.10
CA PHE A 51 3.91 14.00 13.84
C PHE A 51 2.57 13.91 13.09
N PHE A 52 1.49 13.61 13.81
CA PHE A 52 0.16 13.52 13.21
C PHE A 52 -0.23 14.84 12.54
N ASP A 53 -0.15 15.95 13.25
CA ASP A 53 -0.57 17.27 12.76
C ASP A 53 0.30 17.77 11.59
N GLU A 54 1.59 17.40 11.58
CA GLU A 54 2.52 17.74 10.50
C GLU A 54 2.21 16.97 9.21
N HIS A 55 1.79 15.69 9.31
CA HIS A 55 1.78 14.79 8.15
C HIS A 55 0.40 14.35 7.68
N PHE A 56 -0.64 14.48 8.50
CA PHE A 56 -1.99 14.02 8.18
C PHE A 56 -2.60 14.76 7.00
N CYS A 57 -2.95 14.01 5.93
CA CYS A 57 -3.53 14.54 4.68
C CYS A 57 -2.67 15.63 4.00
N ARG A 58 -1.36 15.46 3.97
CA ARG A 58 -0.44 16.49 3.44
C ARG A 58 0.20 16.15 2.12
N TYR A 59 0.23 14.91 1.70
CA TYR A 59 1.01 14.46 0.56
C TYR A 59 0.13 13.70 -0.43
N PRO A 60 0.24 13.92 -1.75
CA PRO A 60 -0.35 13.00 -2.69
C PRO A 60 0.36 11.63 -2.58
N VAL A 61 -0.42 10.54 -2.62
CA VAL A 61 0.09 9.19 -2.45
C VAL A 61 0.02 8.43 -3.77
N ILE A 62 1.19 8.04 -4.29
CA ILE A 62 1.33 7.18 -5.48
C ILE A 62 1.37 5.72 -5.00
N ARG A 63 0.25 5.03 -5.09
CA ARG A 63 0.16 3.61 -4.75
C ARG A 63 0.18 2.74 -5.98
N ILE A 64 1.16 1.84 -6.07
CA ILE A 64 1.35 0.90 -7.17
C ILE A 64 1.21 -0.53 -6.62
N ASN A 65 0.36 -1.34 -7.27
CA ASN A 65 0.17 -2.74 -6.92
C ASN A 65 0.66 -3.63 -8.07
N PHE A 66 1.62 -4.50 -7.76
CA PHE A 66 2.22 -5.40 -8.74
C PHE A 66 1.58 -6.80 -8.78
N LYS A 67 0.45 -7.02 -8.09
CA LYS A 67 -0.21 -8.33 -7.99
C LYS A 67 -0.42 -9.01 -9.36
N GLU A 68 -0.82 -8.23 -10.35
CA GLU A 68 -1.13 -8.73 -11.69
C GLU A 68 0.09 -8.90 -12.61
N VAL A 69 1.28 -8.57 -12.12
CA VAL A 69 2.49 -8.73 -12.92
C VAL A 69 2.84 -10.22 -13.04
N SER A 70 2.65 -10.74 -14.26
CA SER A 70 2.94 -12.11 -14.65
C SER A 70 3.83 -12.12 -15.89
N ALA A 71 4.54 -13.22 -16.13
CA ALA A 71 5.57 -13.26 -17.15
C ALA A 71 5.57 -14.57 -17.95
N SER A 72 4.86 -14.57 -19.07
CA SER A 72 4.98 -15.62 -20.10
C SER A 72 6.05 -15.30 -21.14
N SER A 73 6.42 -14.02 -21.28
CA SER A 73 7.46 -13.49 -22.15
C SER A 73 7.94 -12.14 -21.61
N LEU A 74 9.10 -11.67 -22.09
CA LEU A 74 9.62 -10.35 -21.76
C LEU A 74 8.62 -9.22 -22.11
N GLY A 75 7.99 -9.30 -23.29
CA GLY A 75 6.97 -8.33 -23.69
C GLY A 75 5.73 -8.37 -22.78
N THR A 76 5.28 -9.55 -22.34
CA THR A 76 4.19 -9.68 -21.38
C THR A 76 4.56 -9.08 -20.04
N PHE A 77 5.78 -9.29 -19.56
CA PHE A 77 6.29 -8.69 -18.34
C PHE A 77 6.23 -7.17 -18.40
N TYR A 78 6.78 -6.57 -19.46
CA TYR A 78 6.77 -5.11 -19.64
C TYR A 78 5.36 -4.55 -19.72
N LYS A 79 4.48 -5.20 -20.47
CA LYS A 79 3.07 -4.81 -20.58
C LYS A 79 2.38 -4.79 -19.22
N LYS A 80 2.55 -5.82 -18.40
CA LYS A 80 1.94 -5.91 -17.07
C LYS A 80 2.51 -4.89 -16.08
N LEU A 81 3.80 -4.64 -16.16
CA LEU A 81 4.46 -3.62 -15.34
C LEU A 81 3.92 -2.22 -15.68
N ALA A 82 3.88 -1.88 -16.98
CA ALA A 82 3.32 -0.60 -17.42
C ALA A 82 1.84 -0.45 -17.08
N ALA A 83 1.04 -1.51 -17.21
CA ALA A 83 -0.38 -1.50 -16.86
C ALA A 83 -0.59 -1.20 -15.36
N SER A 84 0.30 -1.70 -14.48
CA SER A 84 0.23 -1.39 -13.04
C SER A 84 0.46 0.11 -12.77
N LEU A 85 1.41 0.73 -13.47
CA LEU A 85 1.68 2.16 -13.37
C LEU A 85 0.59 3.00 -14.05
N HIS A 86 0.10 2.56 -15.21
CA HIS A 86 -0.96 3.23 -15.94
C HIS A 86 -2.27 3.28 -15.13
N SER A 87 -2.62 2.20 -14.44
CA SER A 87 -3.82 2.19 -13.58
C SER A 87 -3.73 3.19 -12.43
N THR A 88 -2.52 3.46 -11.93
CA THR A 88 -2.28 4.48 -10.92
C THR A 88 -2.40 5.88 -11.50
N LEU A 89 -1.87 6.09 -12.71
CA LEU A 89 -2.01 7.35 -13.45
C LEU A 89 -3.49 7.67 -13.74
N ASP A 90 -4.24 6.70 -14.27
CA ASP A 90 -5.67 6.80 -14.54
C ASP A 90 -6.49 7.14 -13.27
N ARG A 91 -6.16 6.52 -12.12
CA ARG A 91 -6.79 6.84 -10.84
C ARG A 91 -6.58 8.32 -10.48
N TRP A 92 -5.37 8.84 -10.62
CA TRP A 92 -5.08 10.24 -10.30
C TRP A 92 -5.73 11.21 -11.28
N LEU A 93 -5.77 10.89 -12.58
CA LEU A 93 -6.48 11.72 -13.57
C LEU A 93 -7.97 11.84 -13.21
N ARG A 94 -8.61 10.73 -12.83
CA ARG A 94 -10.00 10.76 -12.33
C ARG A 94 -10.16 11.57 -11.04
N GLN A 95 -9.19 11.50 -10.12
CA GLN A 95 -9.24 12.28 -8.88
C GLN A 95 -9.10 13.79 -9.11
N LEU A 96 -8.45 14.18 -10.19
CA LEU A 96 -8.27 15.59 -10.59
C LEU A 96 -9.37 16.09 -11.55
N GLU A 97 -10.29 15.21 -11.95
CA GLU A 97 -11.42 15.61 -12.81
C GLU A 97 -12.29 16.67 -12.10
N GLY A 98 -12.50 17.78 -12.77
CA GLY A 98 -13.27 18.90 -12.21
C GLY A 98 -12.56 19.72 -11.13
N ALA A 99 -11.30 19.42 -10.81
CA ALA A 99 -10.52 20.21 -9.86
C ALA A 99 -10.22 21.63 -10.43
N ASP A 100 -10.27 22.64 -9.58
CA ASP A 100 -9.85 23.99 -9.96
C ASP A 100 -8.32 24.10 -9.93
N LEU A 101 -7.71 23.86 -11.07
CA LEU A 101 -6.27 23.87 -11.26
C LEU A 101 -5.79 25.24 -11.75
N ASP A 102 -4.63 25.69 -11.30
CA ASP A 102 -3.97 26.86 -11.85
C ASP A 102 -3.47 26.64 -13.30
N THR A 103 -2.92 27.66 -13.93
CA THR A 103 -2.46 27.60 -15.32
C THR A 103 -1.37 26.56 -15.54
N ARG A 104 -0.43 26.41 -14.60
CA ARG A 104 0.68 25.47 -14.67
C ARG A 104 0.18 24.03 -14.52
N ALA A 105 -0.64 23.79 -13.51
CA ALA A 105 -1.25 22.49 -13.24
C ALA A 105 -2.16 22.03 -14.40
N LYS A 106 -2.96 22.96 -14.98
CA LYS A 106 -3.77 22.69 -16.19
C LYS A 106 -2.92 22.24 -17.38
N ALA A 107 -1.83 22.95 -17.65
CA ALA A 107 -0.92 22.59 -18.74
C ALA A 107 -0.22 21.24 -18.50
N SER A 108 0.13 20.94 -17.24
CA SER A 108 0.70 19.64 -16.86
C SER A 108 -0.33 18.52 -16.99
N HIS A 109 -1.55 18.74 -16.50
CA HIS A 109 -2.67 17.81 -16.58
C HIS A 109 -2.99 17.45 -18.04
N GLN A 110 -3.11 18.45 -18.92
CA GLN A 110 -3.39 18.21 -20.34
C GLN A 110 -2.33 17.32 -21.00
N ARG A 111 -1.05 17.60 -20.78
CA ARG A 111 0.05 16.76 -21.30
C ARG A 111 0.01 15.31 -20.79
N VAL A 112 -0.44 15.13 -19.57
CA VAL A 112 -0.54 13.80 -18.95
C VAL A 112 -1.76 13.06 -19.49
N VAL A 113 -2.89 13.73 -19.71
CA VAL A 113 -4.08 13.14 -20.37
C VAL A 113 -3.72 12.67 -21.78
N GLU A 114 -3.09 13.51 -22.62
CA GLU A 114 -2.67 13.13 -23.96
C GLU A 114 -1.72 11.92 -23.96
N TYR A 115 -0.83 11.85 -23.00
CA TYR A 115 0.06 10.69 -22.83
C TYR A 115 -0.69 9.44 -22.36
N HIS A 116 -1.62 9.58 -21.41
CA HIS A 116 -2.47 8.50 -20.92
C HIS A 116 -3.26 7.85 -22.04
N ASP A 117 -3.96 8.66 -22.86
CA ASP A 117 -4.77 8.18 -23.98
C ASP A 117 -3.91 7.46 -25.04
N SER A 118 -2.72 8.00 -25.31
CA SER A 118 -1.75 7.34 -26.17
C SER A 118 -1.32 5.97 -25.63
N MET A 119 -1.05 5.88 -24.33
CA MET A 119 -0.64 4.63 -23.67
C MET A 119 -1.78 3.61 -23.59
N GLU A 120 -3.03 4.04 -23.35
CA GLU A 120 -4.20 3.16 -23.33
C GLU A 120 -4.37 2.45 -24.67
N LEU A 121 -4.31 3.22 -25.77
CA LEU A 121 -4.32 2.66 -27.14
C LEU A 121 -3.23 1.61 -27.37
N HIS A 122 -2.07 1.79 -26.76
CA HIS A 122 -0.96 0.87 -26.89
C HIS A 122 -1.13 -0.38 -26.01
N LEU A 123 -1.67 -0.23 -24.82
CA LEU A 123 -1.96 -1.35 -23.92
C LEU A 123 -3.07 -2.26 -24.45
N GLU A 124 -4.03 -1.71 -25.21
CA GLU A 124 -5.13 -2.45 -25.84
C GLU A 124 -4.70 -3.21 -27.11
N LYS A 125 -3.78 -2.65 -27.90
CA LYS A 125 -3.30 -3.30 -29.12
C LYS A 125 -2.55 -4.58 -28.76
N THR A 126 -3.06 -5.67 -29.28
CA THR A 126 -2.65 -7.05 -29.04
C THR A 126 -1.14 -7.31 -29.08
N ALA A 127 -0.72 -8.21 -28.22
CA ALA A 127 0.61 -8.65 -27.84
C ALA A 127 1.65 -9.02 -28.94
N GLN A 128 1.36 -8.89 -30.19
CA GLN A 128 2.24 -9.41 -31.25
C GLN A 128 3.29 -8.43 -31.78
N HIS A 129 3.17 -7.12 -31.52
CA HIS A 129 4.04 -6.13 -32.17
C HIS A 129 4.47 -4.98 -31.26
N TRP A 130 4.36 -5.10 -29.94
CA TRP A 130 4.68 -4.00 -29.07
C TRP A 130 5.71 -4.37 -28.01
N GLU A 131 6.91 -3.89 -28.21
CA GLU A 131 7.95 -3.86 -27.19
C GLU A 131 7.78 -2.55 -26.40
N LEU A 132 7.21 -2.62 -25.20
CA LEU A 132 7.41 -1.58 -24.21
C LEU A 132 8.91 -1.42 -24.03
N GLN A 133 9.37 -0.21 -24.22
CA GLN A 133 10.75 0.12 -23.93
C GLN A 133 10.91 0.32 -22.44
N GLU A 134 12.10 0.08 -21.93
CA GLU A 134 12.48 0.33 -20.54
C GLU A 134 12.03 1.72 -20.05
N SER A 135 12.11 2.72 -20.93
CA SER A 135 11.71 4.11 -20.69
C SER A 135 10.21 4.33 -20.45
N ASP A 136 9.33 3.44 -20.89
CA ASP A 136 7.88 3.72 -20.85
C ASP A 136 7.33 3.66 -19.42
N ALA A 137 7.73 2.65 -18.64
CA ALA A 137 7.33 2.55 -17.25
C ALA A 137 7.88 3.74 -16.41
N GLU A 138 9.13 4.11 -16.64
CA GLU A 138 9.73 5.29 -16.00
C GLU A 138 9.02 6.58 -16.41
N ASN A 139 8.66 6.74 -17.67
CA ASN A 139 7.97 7.92 -18.19
C ASN A 139 6.57 8.08 -17.60
N ILE A 140 5.81 6.98 -17.38
CA ILE A 140 4.52 7.03 -16.70
C ILE A 140 4.70 7.61 -15.29
N PHE A 141 5.67 7.08 -14.53
CA PHE A 141 5.92 7.54 -13.16
C PHE A 141 6.35 9.02 -13.13
N VAL A 142 7.32 9.41 -13.94
CA VAL A 142 7.83 10.79 -14.00
C VAL A 142 6.72 11.78 -14.37
N ARG A 143 5.85 11.44 -15.31
CA ARG A 143 4.72 12.31 -15.68
C ARG A 143 3.73 12.45 -14.55
N LEU A 144 3.39 11.35 -13.87
CA LEU A 144 2.50 11.37 -12.72
C LEU A 144 3.09 12.20 -11.57
N SER A 145 4.34 11.97 -11.21
CA SER A 145 4.98 12.70 -10.11
C SER A 145 5.09 14.20 -10.39
N ASN A 146 5.43 14.59 -11.62
CA ASN A 146 5.47 15.98 -12.03
C ASN A 146 4.06 16.63 -11.99
N LEU A 147 3.02 15.91 -12.43
CA LEU A 147 1.65 16.40 -12.34
C LEU A 147 1.26 16.67 -10.88
N LEU A 148 1.50 15.70 -9.99
CA LEU A 148 1.15 15.83 -8.59
C LEU A 148 1.92 16.96 -7.90
N HIS A 149 3.20 17.13 -8.24
CA HIS A 149 3.99 18.26 -7.78
C HIS A 149 3.40 19.60 -8.29
N ASP A 150 3.05 19.70 -9.56
CA ASP A 150 2.47 20.92 -10.14
C ASP A 150 1.09 21.26 -9.55
N VAL A 151 0.31 20.26 -9.14
CA VAL A 151 -1.03 20.45 -8.56
C VAL A 151 -0.96 20.81 -7.08
N TYR A 152 -0.16 20.08 -6.31
CA TYR A 152 -0.19 20.17 -4.84
C TYR A 152 0.97 20.98 -4.27
N MET A 153 1.98 21.33 -5.06
CA MET A 153 3.20 22.05 -4.64
C MET A 153 3.85 21.41 -3.39
N SER A 154 3.78 20.10 -3.28
CA SER A 154 4.28 19.31 -2.16
C SER A 154 5.05 18.09 -2.64
N GLN A 155 5.84 17.51 -1.73
CA GLN A 155 6.40 16.18 -1.93
C GLN A 155 5.29 15.14 -1.99
N TYR A 156 5.59 13.95 -2.52
CA TYR A 156 4.66 12.82 -2.58
C TYR A 156 5.17 11.61 -1.80
N VAL A 157 4.25 10.71 -1.44
CA VAL A 157 4.54 9.42 -0.81
C VAL A 157 4.34 8.31 -1.84
N VAL A 158 5.22 7.30 -1.84
CA VAL A 158 5.10 6.13 -2.73
C VAL A 158 4.86 4.87 -1.93
N LEU A 159 3.82 4.13 -2.28
CA LEU A 159 3.46 2.85 -1.67
C LEU A 159 3.49 1.73 -2.72
N PHE A 160 4.35 0.74 -2.53
CA PHE A 160 4.40 -0.47 -3.36
C PHE A 160 3.76 -1.63 -2.62
N ASP A 161 2.75 -2.22 -3.25
CA ASP A 161 2.16 -3.49 -2.82
C ASP A 161 2.71 -4.62 -3.69
N GLU A 162 3.13 -5.72 -3.05
CA GLU A 162 3.75 -6.88 -3.72
C GLU A 162 4.97 -6.52 -4.59
N TYR A 163 5.88 -5.72 -4.03
CA TYR A 163 7.07 -5.24 -4.75
C TYR A 163 7.98 -6.38 -5.25
N ASP A 164 7.90 -7.54 -4.63
CA ASP A 164 8.66 -8.74 -4.97
C ASP A 164 8.04 -9.56 -6.12
N LYS A 165 6.77 -9.33 -6.46
CA LYS A 165 6.05 -10.07 -7.50
C LYS A 165 6.70 -9.98 -8.88
N PRO A 166 7.13 -8.79 -9.38
CA PRO A 166 7.81 -8.70 -10.68
C PRO A 166 9.04 -9.59 -10.76
N LEU A 167 9.90 -9.58 -9.73
CA LEU A 167 11.13 -10.38 -9.72
C LEU A 167 10.86 -11.88 -9.55
N LYS A 168 9.80 -12.26 -8.80
CA LYS A 168 9.36 -13.65 -8.72
C LYS A 168 8.86 -14.18 -10.07
N ALA A 169 8.12 -13.35 -10.79
CA ALA A 169 7.52 -13.73 -12.07
C ALA A 169 8.55 -14.02 -13.18
N ILE A 170 9.74 -13.40 -13.11
CA ILE A 170 10.79 -13.56 -14.12
C ILE A 170 11.82 -14.65 -13.78
N ARG A 171 11.81 -15.16 -12.55
CA ARG A 171 12.83 -16.08 -12.04
C ARG A 171 12.94 -17.35 -12.90
N GLY A 172 14.18 -17.66 -13.32
CA GLY A 172 14.46 -18.83 -14.16
C GLY A 172 14.13 -18.66 -15.65
N GLN A 173 13.68 -17.47 -16.07
CA GLN A 173 13.40 -17.20 -17.47
C GLN A 173 14.68 -16.82 -18.23
N PRO A 174 14.78 -17.16 -19.54
CA PRO A 174 15.96 -16.81 -20.35
C PRO A 174 16.26 -15.30 -20.41
N TRP A 175 15.25 -14.47 -20.15
CA TRP A 175 15.30 -13.02 -20.18
C TRP A 175 15.24 -12.37 -18.77
N GLU A 176 15.45 -13.18 -17.71
CA GLU A 176 15.41 -12.73 -16.30
C GLU A 176 16.28 -11.51 -16.05
N LYS A 177 17.53 -11.53 -16.58
CA LYS A 177 18.48 -10.43 -16.37
C LYS A 177 17.96 -9.09 -16.92
N ALA A 178 17.50 -9.07 -18.17
CA ALA A 178 16.99 -7.85 -18.81
C ALA A 178 15.76 -7.28 -18.09
N ALA A 179 14.84 -8.15 -17.67
CA ALA A 179 13.66 -7.73 -16.91
C ALA A 179 14.00 -7.24 -15.50
N ALA A 180 14.97 -7.87 -14.83
CA ALA A 180 15.43 -7.43 -13.51
C ALA A 180 16.14 -6.07 -13.58
N GLU A 181 16.98 -5.85 -14.59
CA GLU A 181 17.65 -4.57 -14.83
C GLU A 181 16.62 -3.45 -15.04
N MET A 182 15.60 -3.67 -15.87
CA MET A 182 14.53 -2.71 -16.08
C MET A 182 13.73 -2.41 -14.81
N TYR A 183 13.31 -3.43 -14.07
CA TYR A 183 12.58 -3.21 -12.81
C TYR A 183 13.42 -2.47 -11.77
N THR A 184 14.70 -2.79 -11.70
CA THR A 184 15.68 -2.11 -10.83
C THR A 184 15.85 -0.64 -11.23
N SER A 185 15.94 -0.37 -12.55
CA SER A 185 16.02 1.01 -13.08
C SER A 185 14.80 1.82 -12.65
N LEU A 186 13.58 1.27 -12.84
CA LEU A 186 12.34 1.91 -12.41
C LEU A 186 12.36 2.24 -10.90
N VAL A 187 12.71 1.27 -10.05
CA VAL A 187 12.76 1.48 -8.59
C VAL A 187 13.81 2.53 -8.22
N ASN A 188 14.98 2.48 -8.84
CA ASN A 188 16.02 3.50 -8.63
C ASN A 188 15.55 4.90 -9.04
N LYS A 189 14.85 5.01 -10.17
CA LYS A 189 14.29 6.29 -10.65
C LYS A 189 13.31 6.90 -9.66
N ILE A 190 12.55 6.06 -8.96
CA ILE A 190 11.56 6.48 -7.97
C ILE A 190 12.22 6.91 -6.66
N PHE A 191 13.20 6.13 -6.18
CA PHE A 191 13.72 6.27 -4.82
C PHE A 191 15.09 6.93 -4.71
N LYS A 192 15.87 6.97 -5.80
CA LYS A 192 17.22 7.50 -5.76
C LYS A 192 17.25 8.96 -6.22
N ASP A 193 17.93 9.80 -5.46
CA ASP A 193 18.20 11.22 -5.81
C ASP A 193 16.92 12.01 -6.18
N ASN A 194 15.80 11.65 -5.53
CA ASN A 194 14.47 12.21 -5.80
C ASN A 194 14.04 13.15 -4.67
N ASN A 195 14.22 14.44 -4.90
CA ASN A 195 13.92 15.49 -3.91
C ASN A 195 12.42 15.68 -3.68
N ASP A 196 11.57 15.22 -4.62
CA ASP A 196 10.11 15.35 -4.52
C ASP A 196 9.49 14.17 -3.77
N LEU A 197 10.27 13.14 -3.47
CA LEU A 197 9.85 12.01 -2.64
C LEU A 197 9.95 12.36 -1.16
N LYS A 198 8.82 12.34 -0.43
CA LYS A 198 8.84 12.46 1.04
C LYS A 198 9.33 11.18 1.69
N CYS A 199 8.70 10.07 1.36
CA CYS A 199 9.07 8.72 1.80
C CYS A 199 8.41 7.67 0.92
N GLY A 200 8.85 6.41 1.07
CA GLY A 200 8.25 5.28 0.38
C GLY A 200 8.21 4.04 1.25
N LEU A 201 7.18 3.22 1.03
CA LEU A 201 7.00 1.93 1.68
C LEU A 201 6.78 0.85 0.64
N LEU A 202 7.64 -0.17 0.67
CA LEU A 202 7.57 -1.34 -0.19
C LEU A 202 7.17 -2.55 0.67
N VAL A 203 6.01 -3.13 0.38
CA VAL A 203 5.49 -4.31 1.08
C VAL A 203 5.52 -5.51 0.15
N GLY A 204 6.02 -6.64 0.64
CA GLY A 204 6.11 -7.90 -0.08
C GLY A 204 6.44 -9.06 0.86
N VAL A 205 6.38 -10.27 0.34
CA VAL A 205 6.59 -11.50 1.13
C VAL A 205 8.07 -11.86 1.24
N TYR A 206 8.85 -11.57 0.22
CA TYR A 206 10.27 -11.98 0.16
C TYR A 206 11.19 -10.77 0.21
N LYS A 207 12.22 -10.88 1.05
CA LYS A 207 13.40 -10.04 0.90
C LYS A 207 14.14 -10.51 -0.35
N LEU A 208 13.87 -9.88 -1.47
CA LEU A 208 14.65 -10.11 -2.66
C LEU A 208 16.03 -9.44 -2.48
N PRO A 209 17.11 -10.11 -2.93
CA PRO A 209 18.35 -9.41 -3.09
C PRO A 209 18.15 -8.38 -4.21
N LEU A 210 17.68 -7.21 -3.82
CA LEU A 210 17.76 -6.01 -4.63
C LEU A 210 19.25 -5.59 -4.66
N VAL A 211 20.11 -6.55 -5.04
CA VAL A 211 21.59 -6.42 -4.91
C VAL A 211 22.08 -5.20 -5.70
N ASP A 212 21.39 -4.90 -6.79
CA ASP A 212 21.71 -3.73 -7.60
C ASP A 212 20.89 -2.48 -7.21
N ILE A 213 19.73 -2.64 -6.59
CA ILE A 213 19.04 -1.50 -5.95
C ILE A 213 19.81 -1.08 -4.68
N GLY A 214 20.40 -2.01 -3.93
CA GLY A 214 21.17 -1.71 -2.72
C GLY A 214 22.46 -0.93 -2.95
N SER A 215 23.14 -1.07 -4.07
CA SER A 215 24.32 -0.27 -4.40
C SER A 215 23.96 1.15 -4.90
N GLY A 216 22.73 1.34 -5.33
CA GLY A 216 22.20 2.61 -5.84
C GLY A 216 21.26 3.35 -4.90
N ALA A 217 20.55 2.64 -4.02
CA ALA A 217 19.55 3.19 -3.10
C ALA A 217 20.01 3.06 -1.64
N ASN A 218 20.95 3.87 -1.21
CA ASN A 218 21.37 3.97 0.20
C ASN A 218 20.24 4.39 1.16
N CYS A 219 19.06 4.66 0.62
CA CYS A 219 17.88 5.13 1.33
C CYS A 219 16.85 4.03 1.61
N VAL A 220 17.08 2.77 1.18
CA VAL A 220 16.13 1.67 1.41
C VAL A 220 16.53 0.85 2.64
N HIS A 221 15.71 0.89 3.67
CA HIS A 221 15.89 0.09 4.89
C HIS A 221 14.94 -1.11 4.86
N PHE A 222 15.50 -2.31 5.05
CA PHE A 222 14.70 -3.53 5.16
C PHE A 222 14.27 -3.76 6.61
N LEU A 223 12.98 -3.91 6.82
CA LEU A 223 12.36 -4.14 8.11
C LEU A 223 11.74 -5.56 8.16
N PRO A 224 12.51 -6.61 8.48
CA PRO A 224 11.98 -7.96 8.55
C PRO A 224 11.12 -8.13 9.80
N LEU A 225 9.91 -8.66 9.64
CA LEU A 225 8.98 -8.94 10.75
C LEU A 225 9.41 -10.12 11.62
N THR A 226 10.40 -10.91 11.19
CA THR A 226 10.75 -12.21 11.80
C THR A 226 12.01 -12.21 12.64
N VAL A 227 12.71 -11.07 12.80
CA VAL A 227 14.02 -11.03 13.47
C VAL A 227 13.94 -10.32 14.81
N HIS A 228 14.31 -11.04 15.88
CA HIS A 228 14.55 -10.47 17.20
C HIS A 228 15.70 -9.44 17.14
N GLY A 229 15.47 -8.26 17.70
CA GLY A 229 16.53 -7.28 17.95
C GLY A 229 17.15 -6.70 16.68
N TYR A 230 16.39 -6.51 15.61
CA TYR A 230 16.89 -5.90 14.40
C TYR A 230 17.25 -4.43 14.67
N HIS A 231 18.53 -4.12 14.52
CA HIS A 231 18.97 -2.74 14.46
C HIS A 231 18.66 -2.21 13.05
N SER A 232 17.73 -1.28 12.96
CA SER A 232 17.21 -0.76 11.69
C SER A 232 18.24 0.00 10.84
N GLY A 233 19.44 0.22 11.34
CA GLY A 233 20.37 1.17 10.75
C GLY A 233 19.93 2.64 10.92
N LEU A 234 18.73 2.86 11.43
CA LEU A 234 18.27 4.17 11.89
C LEU A 234 18.88 4.42 13.27
N ASN A 235 19.34 5.62 13.50
CA ASN A 235 19.77 6.05 14.82
C ASN A 235 18.61 6.75 15.52
N ASP A 236 18.50 6.53 16.83
CA ASP A 236 17.62 7.33 17.68
C ASP A 236 18.18 8.78 17.79
N ASP A 237 17.45 9.66 18.46
CA ASP A 237 17.84 11.06 18.69
C ASP A 237 19.19 11.22 19.44
N ARG A 238 19.74 10.13 19.97
CA ARG A 238 21.04 10.06 20.65
C ARG A 238 22.14 9.48 19.79
N GLY A 239 21.86 9.21 18.51
CA GLY A 239 22.80 8.59 17.59
C GLY A 239 23.07 7.10 17.84
N GLN A 240 22.24 6.45 18.71
CA GLN A 240 22.30 5.01 18.92
C GLN A 240 21.41 4.28 17.92
N PRO A 241 21.78 3.05 17.49
CA PRO A 241 20.93 2.26 16.63
C PRO A 241 19.52 2.13 17.22
N ALA A 242 18.51 2.64 16.52
CA ALA A 242 17.13 2.52 16.94
C ALA A 242 16.74 1.03 16.90
N VAL A 243 16.34 0.50 18.05
CA VAL A 243 15.81 -0.86 18.16
C VAL A 243 14.33 -0.76 17.78
N LEU A 244 13.99 -1.18 16.56
CA LEU A 244 12.60 -1.38 16.15
C LEU A 244 12.04 -2.64 16.88
N HIS A 245 11.86 -2.49 18.16
CA HIS A 245 11.35 -3.55 19.02
C HIS A 245 9.83 -3.60 18.89
N ASN A 246 9.28 -4.79 18.67
CA ASN A 246 7.85 -5.16 18.77
C ASN A 246 6.84 -4.24 18.04
N SER A 247 7.11 -2.94 17.91
CA SER A 247 6.19 -1.96 17.33
C SER A 247 5.77 -2.28 15.88
N LEU A 248 6.69 -2.81 15.04
CA LEU A 248 6.33 -3.23 13.69
C LEU A 248 5.43 -4.47 13.69
N VAL A 249 5.68 -5.42 14.59
CA VAL A 249 4.82 -6.60 14.74
C VAL A 249 3.44 -6.17 15.21
N ASP A 250 3.37 -5.23 16.13
CA ASP A 250 2.12 -4.68 16.64
C ASP A 250 1.35 -3.86 15.60
N MET A 251 2.03 -3.31 14.60
CA MET A 251 1.38 -2.67 13.44
C MET A 251 0.71 -3.66 12.47
N PHE A 252 1.22 -4.89 12.38
CA PHE A 252 0.79 -5.85 11.35
C PHE A 252 0.02 -7.06 11.90
N ALA A 253 -0.02 -7.25 13.22
CA ALA A 253 -0.69 -8.36 13.86
C ALA A 253 -1.39 -7.90 15.14
N HIS A 254 -2.58 -8.42 15.38
CA HIS A 254 -3.34 -8.12 16.59
C HIS A 254 -2.92 -8.99 17.77
N ASP A 255 -2.90 -8.42 18.97
CA ASP A 255 -2.84 -9.21 20.19
C ASP A 255 -4.24 -9.68 20.64
N GLY A 256 -4.26 -10.53 21.66
CA GLY A 256 -5.53 -11.08 22.17
C GLY A 256 -6.48 -10.01 22.75
N THR A 257 -5.96 -8.89 23.23
CA THR A 257 -6.76 -7.78 23.76
C THR A 257 -7.44 -7.03 22.65
N GLU A 258 -6.69 -6.70 21.59
CA GLU A 258 -7.22 -6.02 20.40
C GLU A 258 -8.27 -6.89 19.69
N VAL A 259 -8.01 -8.19 19.54
CA VAL A 259 -8.99 -9.13 18.95
C VAL A 259 -10.26 -9.20 19.81
N ARG A 260 -10.14 -9.19 21.12
CA ARG A 260 -11.31 -9.16 22.03
C ARG A 260 -12.15 -7.90 21.82
N LEU A 261 -11.53 -6.73 21.71
CA LEU A 261 -12.22 -5.47 21.43
C LEU A 261 -12.95 -5.51 20.07
N LEU A 262 -12.30 -6.05 19.04
CA LEU A 262 -12.93 -6.26 17.72
C LEU A 262 -14.15 -7.19 17.81
N VAL A 263 -14.05 -8.29 18.55
CA VAL A 263 -15.15 -9.23 18.77
C VAL A 263 -16.33 -8.55 19.52
N GLU A 264 -16.05 -7.79 20.55
CA GLU A 264 -17.07 -7.05 21.30
C GLU A 264 -17.75 -5.98 20.44
N ALA A 265 -17.00 -5.22 19.67
CA ALA A 265 -17.55 -4.26 18.71
C ALA A 265 -18.42 -4.95 17.65
N ALA A 266 -17.98 -6.07 17.10
CA ALA A 266 -18.73 -6.85 16.13
C ALA A 266 -20.04 -7.41 16.73
N ARG A 267 -20.01 -7.90 17.97
CA ARG A 267 -21.20 -8.36 18.69
C ARG A 267 -22.22 -7.24 18.93
N GLY A 268 -21.74 -6.04 19.24
CA GLY A 268 -22.61 -4.87 19.39
C GLY A 268 -23.26 -4.42 18.09
N ARG A 269 -22.61 -4.67 16.94
CA ARG A 269 -23.07 -4.19 15.63
C ARG A 269 -23.87 -5.23 14.83
N TYR A 270 -23.52 -6.51 14.94
CA TYR A 270 -24.03 -7.57 14.08
C TYR A 270 -24.86 -8.59 14.88
N ARG A 271 -26.13 -8.74 14.51
CA ARG A 271 -27.10 -9.57 15.24
C ARG A 271 -26.68 -11.04 15.33
N ARG A 272 -26.15 -11.63 14.26
CA ARG A 272 -25.77 -13.05 14.29
C ARG A 272 -24.56 -13.30 15.18
N ILE A 273 -23.58 -12.39 15.17
CA ILE A 273 -22.41 -12.49 16.04
C ILE A 273 -22.82 -12.36 17.52
N SER A 274 -23.83 -11.54 17.83
CA SER A 274 -24.32 -11.36 19.19
C SER A 274 -24.92 -12.61 19.83
N TYR A 275 -25.28 -13.62 19.05
CA TYR A 275 -25.78 -14.91 19.58
C TYR A 275 -24.69 -15.73 20.27
N TYR A 276 -23.43 -15.45 20.01
CA TYR A 276 -22.29 -16.14 20.61
C TYR A 276 -21.65 -15.26 21.68
N SER A 277 -21.20 -15.85 22.79
CA SER A 277 -20.44 -15.09 23.79
C SER A 277 -19.05 -14.71 23.25
N THR A 278 -18.48 -13.63 23.78
CA THR A 278 -17.11 -13.23 23.46
C THR A 278 -16.12 -14.37 23.70
N GLU A 279 -16.30 -15.12 24.79
CA GLU A 279 -15.43 -16.24 25.18
C GLU A 279 -15.47 -17.39 24.16
N VAL A 280 -16.63 -17.72 23.62
CA VAL A 280 -16.77 -18.77 22.60
C VAL A 280 -16.06 -18.36 21.32
N ILE A 281 -16.26 -17.12 20.89
CA ILE A 281 -15.60 -16.58 19.70
C ILE A 281 -14.07 -16.53 19.91
N MET A 282 -13.61 -15.98 21.03
CA MET A 282 -12.18 -15.89 21.36
C MET A 282 -11.52 -17.27 21.45
N THR A 283 -12.18 -18.25 22.09
CA THR A 283 -11.65 -19.63 22.16
C THR A 283 -11.42 -20.21 20.77
N THR A 284 -12.37 -19.97 19.85
CA THR A 284 -12.24 -20.45 18.48
C THR A 284 -11.13 -19.72 17.73
N LEU A 285 -11.06 -18.39 17.83
CA LEU A 285 -10.02 -17.59 17.21
C LEU A 285 -8.63 -17.96 17.73
N THR A 286 -8.47 -18.12 19.05
CA THR A 286 -7.21 -18.54 19.67
C THR A 286 -6.78 -19.93 19.20
N LYS A 287 -7.70 -20.86 19.13
CA LYS A 287 -7.39 -22.23 18.68
C LYS A 287 -6.88 -22.29 17.23
N TRP A 288 -7.39 -21.43 16.34
CA TRP A 288 -7.17 -21.58 14.91
C TRP A 288 -6.33 -20.49 14.28
N TYR A 289 -6.32 -19.27 14.84
CA TYR A 289 -5.69 -18.10 14.24
C TYR A 289 -4.70 -17.39 15.16
N ASP A 290 -4.50 -17.90 16.39
CA ASP A 290 -3.41 -17.51 17.28
C ASP A 290 -2.15 -18.32 17.00
N GLY A 291 -0.99 -17.77 17.31
CA GLY A 291 0.26 -18.51 17.24
C GLY A 291 1.22 -18.03 16.16
N TYR A 292 0.92 -16.91 15.51
CA TYR A 292 1.93 -16.27 14.70
C TYR A 292 3.04 -15.74 15.62
N ALA A 293 4.20 -16.37 15.55
CA ALA A 293 5.39 -15.97 16.29
C ALA A 293 6.22 -15.01 15.43
N PHE A 294 5.91 -13.74 15.54
CA PHE A 294 6.76 -12.71 14.97
C PHE A 294 7.85 -12.35 15.98
N GLY A 295 9.11 -12.59 15.64
CA GLY A 295 10.24 -12.19 16.47
C GLY A 295 10.28 -12.83 17.89
N GLY A 296 9.65 -14.00 18.10
CA GLY A 296 9.65 -14.73 19.37
C GLY A 296 8.58 -14.31 20.38
N THR A 297 7.78 -13.31 20.10
CA THR A 297 6.56 -13.02 20.85
C THR A 297 5.43 -13.85 20.24
N GLY A 298 5.07 -14.96 20.89
CA GLY A 298 3.92 -15.79 20.50
C GLY A 298 2.59 -15.09 20.80
N GLY A 299 1.49 -15.61 20.27
CA GLY A 299 0.15 -15.14 20.60
C GLY A 299 -0.33 -13.94 19.79
N LYS A 300 0.15 -13.78 18.55
CA LYS A 300 -0.37 -12.78 17.61
C LYS A 300 -1.34 -13.41 16.61
N PHE A 301 -2.39 -12.67 16.31
CA PHE A 301 -3.44 -13.06 15.37
C PHE A 301 -3.23 -12.38 14.02
N ASN A 302 -3.52 -13.10 12.94
CA ASN A 302 -3.58 -12.52 11.61
C ASN A 302 -4.87 -11.69 11.48
N PRO A 303 -4.80 -10.35 11.26
CA PRO A 303 -5.97 -9.49 11.18
C PRO A 303 -6.96 -9.90 10.08
N TYR A 304 -6.44 -10.38 8.94
CA TYR A 304 -7.27 -10.85 7.84
C TYR A 304 -8.08 -12.08 8.22
N ALA A 305 -7.46 -13.08 8.85
CA ALA A 305 -8.14 -14.29 9.29
C ALA A 305 -9.23 -13.99 10.33
N VAL A 306 -8.95 -13.08 11.27
CA VAL A 306 -9.95 -12.63 12.26
C VAL A 306 -11.13 -11.94 11.58
N ALA A 307 -10.87 -11.01 10.67
CA ALA A 307 -11.92 -10.28 9.95
C ALA A 307 -12.78 -11.22 9.10
N MET A 308 -12.16 -12.17 8.39
CA MET A 308 -12.87 -13.16 7.58
C MET A 308 -13.72 -14.08 8.43
N PHE A 309 -13.21 -14.57 9.55
CA PHE A 309 -13.98 -15.39 10.47
C PHE A 309 -15.22 -14.64 11.00
N LEU A 310 -15.08 -13.39 11.44
CA LEU A 310 -16.20 -12.59 11.90
C LEU A 310 -17.23 -12.33 10.78
N ARG A 311 -16.77 -12.10 9.55
CA ARG A 311 -17.63 -11.94 8.38
C ARG A 311 -18.44 -13.21 8.09
N GLU A 312 -17.79 -14.37 8.08
CA GLU A 312 -18.47 -15.64 7.86
C GLU A 312 -19.48 -15.95 8.98
N LEU A 313 -19.13 -15.63 10.23
CA LEU A 313 -20.03 -15.76 11.38
C LEU A 313 -21.28 -14.90 11.22
N GLU A 314 -21.16 -13.67 10.71
CA GLU A 314 -22.29 -12.79 10.41
C GLU A 314 -23.16 -13.33 9.28
N HIS A 315 -22.58 -13.91 8.24
CA HIS A 315 -23.35 -14.51 7.12
C HIS A 315 -23.99 -15.85 7.47
N GLY A 316 -23.64 -16.43 8.63
CA GLY A 316 -24.18 -17.71 9.09
C GLY A 316 -23.58 -18.92 8.40
N ASN A 317 -22.44 -18.75 7.72
CA ASN A 317 -21.73 -19.81 7.01
C ASN A 317 -20.86 -20.67 7.93
N VAL A 318 -20.72 -20.27 9.19
CA VAL A 318 -19.81 -20.91 10.14
C VAL A 318 -20.58 -21.83 11.07
N ASN A 319 -20.50 -23.13 10.83
CA ASN A 319 -20.71 -24.14 11.85
C ASN A 319 -19.46 -24.30 12.74
N PHE A 320 -18.77 -23.21 13.11
CA PHE A 320 -17.46 -23.21 13.74
C PHE A 320 -16.44 -24.13 13.01
N ALA A 321 -16.69 -24.47 11.76
CA ALA A 321 -15.75 -25.12 10.87
C ALA A 321 -14.78 -24.03 10.40
N THR A 322 -13.64 -24.00 10.97
CA THR A 322 -12.57 -23.06 10.70
C THR A 322 -11.94 -23.38 9.35
N GLN A 323 -11.77 -22.38 8.53
CA GLN A 323 -11.10 -22.45 7.25
C GLN A 323 -9.72 -21.80 7.36
N ASP A 324 -8.76 -22.34 6.63
CA ASP A 324 -7.49 -21.67 6.43
C ASP A 324 -7.67 -20.56 5.37
N TYR A 325 -8.14 -19.40 5.81
CA TYR A 325 -8.40 -18.26 4.93
C TYR A 325 -7.15 -17.76 4.19
N TRP A 326 -5.96 -18.21 4.58
CA TRP A 326 -4.73 -17.81 3.94
C TRP A 326 -4.44 -18.61 2.66
N GLN A 327 -4.83 -19.87 2.63
CA GLN A 327 -4.63 -20.73 1.45
C GLN A 327 -5.57 -20.35 0.29
N ASP A 328 -6.73 -19.80 0.59
CA ASP A 328 -7.70 -19.37 -0.44
C ASP A 328 -7.32 -18.10 -1.20
N THR A 329 -6.26 -17.40 -0.79
CA THR A 329 -5.80 -16.16 -1.46
C THR A 329 -4.75 -16.41 -2.54
N GLU A 330 -4.25 -17.64 -2.70
CA GLU A 330 -3.24 -18.02 -3.69
C GLU A 330 -3.81 -18.62 -4.99
N ASN A 331 -5.16 -18.74 -5.12
CA ASN A 331 -5.83 -19.23 -6.33
C ASN A 331 -6.44 -18.12 -7.17
#